data_cf8d6f2f96ce8b70e6d8f9f1152a64c9
#
_entry.id   cf8d6f2f96ce8b70e6d8f9f1152a64c9
#
_cell.length_a   1.000
_cell.length_b   1.000
_cell.length_c   1.000
_cell.angle_alpha   90.00
_cell.angle_beta   90.00
_cell.angle_gamma   90.00
#
_symmetry.space_group_name_H-M   'P 1'
#
loop_
_entity.id
_entity.type
_entity.pdbx_description
1 polymer ?
#
loop_
_entity_poly.entity_id
_entity_poly.type
_entity_poly.pdbx_seq_one_letter_code
_entity_poly.pdbx_strand_id
1 'polypeptide(L)'
;MTPLLKLIKKQDYITLFILIILIPVVTRLNKKVNFIYILLTSNYITLILNIACLGMMYKKVMIINGINHTLISRQGYKNTKQTIYVFMVMITLCFLLILYTFLFLIYGLSHMDINLLLMLVMYTLLFLVEVSIIYLQFNRKSNILYIAFPIIMNLIFHYMFF
;
A
#
# COMPACT_ATOMS: atom_id res chain seq x y z
N MET A 1 -20.38 0.06 -4.59
CA MET A 1 -18.96 -0.31 -4.92
C MET A 1 -18.61 -0.20 -6.41
N THR A 2 -19.49 -0.59 -7.31
CA THR A 2 -19.23 -0.57 -8.77
C THR A 2 -18.73 0.76 -9.37
N PRO A 3 -19.22 1.97 -8.98
CA PRO A 3 -18.70 3.22 -9.55
C PRO A 3 -17.29 3.56 -9.09
N LEU A 4 -16.88 3.17 -7.87
CA LEU A 4 -15.54 3.43 -7.35
C LEU A 4 -14.48 2.55 -8.03
N LEU A 5 -14.83 1.32 -8.42
CA LEU A 5 -13.95 0.44 -9.17
C LEU A 5 -13.55 1.03 -10.53
N LYS A 6 -14.43 1.84 -11.15
CA LYS A 6 -14.12 2.53 -12.43
C LYS A 6 -13.08 3.65 -12.27
N LEU A 7 -12.82 4.12 -11.04
CA LEU A 7 -11.78 5.12 -10.77
C LEU A 7 -10.36 4.52 -10.79
N ILE A 8 -10.28 3.20 -10.74
CA ILE A 8 -9.01 2.52 -10.85
C ILE A 8 -8.70 2.40 -12.34
N LYS A 9 -7.76 3.20 -12.80
CA LYS A 9 -7.29 3.11 -14.18
C LYS A 9 -6.45 1.85 -14.35
N LYS A 10 -6.61 1.17 -15.48
CA LYS A 10 -5.80 0.00 -15.86
C LYS A 10 -4.29 0.26 -15.73
N GLN A 11 -3.86 1.49 -16.01
CA GLN A 11 -2.46 1.93 -15.90
C GLN A 11 -1.89 1.83 -14.47
N ASP A 12 -2.71 2.11 -13.42
CA ASP A 12 -2.23 2.07 -12.03
C ASP A 12 -1.88 0.63 -11.61
N TYR A 13 -2.70 -0.35 -12.00
CA TYR A 13 -2.43 -1.76 -11.74
C TYR A 13 -1.22 -2.27 -12.53
N ILE A 14 -1.10 -1.88 -13.80
CA ILE A 14 0.04 -2.26 -14.63
C ILE A 14 1.34 -1.75 -14.00
N THR A 15 1.35 -0.50 -13.52
CA THR A 15 2.55 0.08 -12.87
C THR A 15 2.93 -0.70 -11.62
N LEU A 16 1.97 -0.99 -10.72
CA LEU A 16 2.25 -1.79 -9.52
C LEU A 16 2.67 -3.22 -9.85
N PHE A 17 2.04 -3.84 -10.86
CA PHE A 17 2.38 -5.19 -11.29
C PHE A 17 3.81 -5.26 -11.85
N ILE A 18 4.22 -4.28 -12.67
CA ILE A 18 5.60 -4.19 -13.19
C ILE A 18 6.59 -4.03 -12.03
N LEU A 19 6.28 -3.16 -11.04
CA LEU A 19 7.15 -2.97 -9.88
C LEU A 19 7.29 -4.26 -9.07
N ILE A 20 6.22 -5.04 -8.91
CA ILE A 20 6.26 -6.34 -8.20
C ILE A 20 7.10 -7.36 -8.99
N ILE A 21 6.97 -7.43 -10.31
CA ILE A 21 7.76 -8.35 -11.14
C ILE A 21 9.26 -8.03 -11.10
N LEU A 22 9.64 -6.78 -10.87
CA LEU A 22 11.06 -6.41 -10.72
C LEU A 22 11.70 -6.91 -9.42
N ILE A 23 10.91 -7.34 -8.42
CA ILE A 23 11.44 -7.86 -7.15
C ILE A 23 12.47 -8.99 -7.36
N PRO A 24 12.22 -10.05 -8.16
CA PRO A 24 13.21 -11.11 -8.34
C PRO A 24 14.49 -10.64 -9.01
N VAL A 25 14.42 -9.63 -9.87
CA VAL A 25 15.61 -9.07 -10.53
C VAL A 25 16.49 -8.36 -9.50
N VAL A 26 15.89 -7.55 -8.64
CA VAL A 26 16.60 -6.78 -7.61
C VAL A 26 17.14 -7.70 -6.51
N THR A 27 16.41 -8.75 -6.14
CA THR A 27 16.80 -9.66 -5.06
C THR A 27 17.76 -10.77 -5.48
N ARG A 28 17.83 -11.12 -6.78
CA ARG A 28 18.84 -12.07 -7.31
C ARG A 28 20.29 -11.64 -7.09
N LEU A 29 20.51 -10.35 -6.88
CA LEU A 29 21.83 -9.82 -6.55
C LEU A 29 22.30 -10.24 -5.12
N ASN A 30 21.38 -10.71 -4.26
CA ASN A 30 21.66 -11.13 -2.89
C ASN A 30 21.33 -12.62 -2.69
N LYS A 31 22.24 -13.51 -3.08
CA LYS A 31 22.02 -14.98 -3.21
C LYS A 31 21.74 -15.79 -1.93
N LYS A 32 21.74 -15.20 -0.73
CA LYS A 32 21.59 -15.95 0.54
C LYS A 32 20.78 -15.20 1.60
N VAL A 33 19.63 -14.66 1.24
CA VAL A 33 18.90 -13.80 2.17
C VAL A 33 17.55 -14.44 2.54
N ASN A 34 17.25 -14.51 3.83
CA ASN A 34 15.96 -14.99 4.33
C ASN A 34 14.85 -14.02 3.92
N PHE A 35 13.64 -14.55 3.71
CA PHE A 35 12.44 -13.78 3.35
C PHE A 35 12.23 -12.56 4.26
N ILE A 36 12.38 -12.73 5.58
CA ILE A 36 12.22 -11.67 6.58
C ILE A 36 13.21 -10.53 6.33
N TYR A 37 14.47 -10.89 6.11
CA TYR A 37 15.52 -9.91 5.87
C TYR A 37 15.22 -9.09 4.61
N ILE A 38 14.78 -9.72 3.55
CA ILE A 38 14.43 -9.02 2.30
C ILE A 38 13.23 -8.10 2.50
N LEU A 39 12.19 -8.55 3.21
CA LEU A 39 11.02 -7.74 3.48
C LEU A 39 11.36 -6.47 4.26
N LEU A 40 12.30 -6.55 5.21
CA LEU A 40 12.66 -5.44 6.10
C LEU A 40 13.75 -4.53 5.51
N THR A 41 14.79 -5.13 4.90
CA THR A 41 16.00 -4.40 4.50
C THR A 41 16.03 -4.00 3.04
N SER A 42 15.13 -4.54 2.20
CA SER A 42 15.10 -4.19 0.79
C SER A 42 14.56 -2.79 0.58
N ASN A 43 15.44 -1.83 0.28
CA ASN A 43 15.06 -0.48 -0.11
C ASN A 43 14.02 -0.46 -1.24
N TYR A 44 14.07 -1.46 -2.13
CA TYR A 44 13.12 -1.56 -3.22
C TYR A 44 11.71 -1.89 -2.74
N ILE A 45 11.56 -2.86 -1.83
CA ILE A 45 10.25 -3.31 -1.34
C ILE A 45 9.68 -2.30 -0.35
N THR A 46 10.47 -1.94 0.67
CA THR A 46 9.99 -1.10 1.78
C THR A 46 9.87 0.36 1.41
N LEU A 47 10.72 0.88 0.53
CA LEU A 47 10.67 2.29 0.14
C LEU A 47 9.99 2.48 -1.22
N ILE A 48 10.59 1.98 -2.31
CA ILE A 48 10.12 2.33 -3.66
C ILE A 48 8.70 1.80 -3.88
N LEU A 49 8.46 0.52 -3.59
CA LEU A 49 7.17 -0.11 -3.85
C LEU A 49 6.07 0.46 -2.95
N ASN A 50 6.37 0.66 -1.66
CA ASN A 50 5.40 1.24 -0.72
C ASN A 50 5.09 2.69 -1.05
N ILE A 51 6.10 3.52 -1.31
CA ILE A 51 5.89 4.92 -1.69
C ILE A 51 5.07 5.02 -2.98
N ALA A 52 5.32 4.15 -3.96
CA ALA A 52 4.52 4.09 -5.18
C ALA A 52 3.05 3.75 -4.88
N CYS A 53 2.80 2.77 -4.00
CA CYS A 53 1.45 2.40 -3.58
C CYS A 53 0.75 3.53 -2.81
N LEU A 54 1.43 4.14 -1.83
CA LEU A 54 0.90 5.29 -1.06
C LEU A 54 0.61 6.49 -1.96
N GLY A 55 1.49 6.80 -2.90
CA GLY A 55 1.30 7.85 -3.90
C GLY A 55 0.08 7.60 -4.79
N MET A 56 -0.13 6.34 -5.20
CA MET A 56 -1.32 5.94 -5.93
C MET A 56 -2.59 6.14 -5.09
N MET A 57 -2.57 5.73 -3.82
CA MET A 57 -3.71 5.91 -2.90
C MET A 57 -4.04 7.38 -2.69
N TYR A 58 -3.04 8.23 -2.45
CA TYR A 58 -3.21 9.67 -2.32
C TYR A 58 -3.85 10.28 -3.58
N LYS A 59 -3.34 9.92 -4.76
CA LYS A 59 -3.91 10.36 -6.05
C LYS A 59 -5.38 9.95 -6.18
N LYS A 60 -5.77 8.75 -5.73
CA LYS A 60 -7.17 8.30 -5.76
C LYS A 60 -8.05 9.14 -4.85
N VAL A 61 -7.62 9.44 -3.63
CA VAL A 61 -8.35 10.33 -2.72
C VAL A 61 -8.55 11.70 -3.35
N MET A 62 -7.54 12.26 -4.01
CA MET A 62 -7.64 13.55 -4.70
C MET A 62 -8.65 13.53 -5.85
N ILE A 63 -8.66 12.46 -6.66
CA ILE A 63 -9.66 12.30 -7.74
C ILE A 63 -11.07 12.19 -7.15
N ILE A 64 -11.24 11.43 -6.07
CA ILE A 64 -12.52 11.27 -5.39
C ILE A 64 -12.99 12.61 -4.81
N ASN A 65 -12.09 13.43 -4.26
CA ASN A 65 -12.43 14.78 -3.79
C ASN A 65 -13.00 15.66 -4.91
N GLY A 66 -12.51 15.53 -6.14
CA GLY A 66 -13.02 16.25 -7.29
C GLY A 66 -14.47 15.94 -7.66
N ILE A 67 -14.96 14.73 -7.32
CA ILE A 67 -16.33 14.26 -7.59
C ILE A 67 -17.17 14.11 -6.32
N ASN A 68 -16.68 14.61 -5.21
CA ASN A 68 -17.26 14.40 -3.88
C ASN A 68 -18.72 14.88 -3.78
N HIS A 69 -19.04 16.05 -4.33
CA HIS A 69 -20.39 16.60 -4.32
C HIS A 69 -21.42 15.65 -4.95
N THR A 70 -21.08 15.03 -6.08
CA THR A 70 -21.96 14.09 -6.77
C THR A 70 -22.12 12.76 -6.04
N LEU A 71 -21.11 12.32 -5.32
CA LEU A 71 -21.17 11.10 -4.52
C LEU A 71 -22.01 11.33 -3.26
N ILE A 72 -21.78 12.43 -2.56
CA ILE A 72 -22.50 12.77 -1.33
C ILE A 72 -24.01 13.00 -1.62
N SER A 73 -24.34 13.68 -2.72
CA SER A 73 -25.74 13.91 -3.08
C SER A 73 -26.53 12.61 -3.36
N ARG A 74 -25.84 11.56 -3.83
CA ARG A 74 -26.46 10.26 -4.15
C ARG A 74 -26.56 9.30 -2.97
N GLN A 75 -25.56 9.30 -2.08
CA GLN A 75 -25.42 8.27 -1.04
C GLN A 75 -25.44 8.81 0.39
N GLY A 76 -25.43 10.13 0.55
CA GLY A 76 -25.24 10.79 1.84
C GLY A 76 -23.78 10.78 2.30
N TYR A 77 -23.42 11.74 3.12
CA TYR A 77 -22.02 11.97 3.55
C TYR A 77 -21.44 10.77 4.31
N LYS A 78 -22.15 10.21 5.29
CA LYS A 78 -21.69 9.10 6.12
C LYS A 78 -21.40 7.85 5.31
N ASN A 79 -22.33 7.46 4.43
CA ASN A 79 -22.18 6.27 3.60
C ASN A 79 -21.04 6.43 2.59
N THR A 80 -20.92 7.60 1.96
CA THR A 80 -19.81 7.91 1.04
C THR A 80 -18.47 7.77 1.75
N LYS A 81 -18.35 8.35 2.94
CA LYS A 81 -17.14 8.30 3.77
C LYS A 81 -16.73 6.86 4.09
N GLN A 82 -17.67 6.04 4.57
CA GLN A 82 -17.39 4.63 4.88
C GLN A 82 -17.02 3.83 3.63
N THR A 83 -17.74 4.01 2.54
CA THR A 83 -17.49 3.28 1.30
C THR A 83 -16.09 3.56 0.73
N ILE A 84 -15.63 4.81 0.79
CA ILE A 84 -14.31 5.19 0.32
C ILE A 84 -13.22 4.59 1.23
N TYR A 85 -13.40 4.65 2.55
CA TYR A 85 -12.46 4.05 3.49
C TYR A 85 -12.31 2.54 3.24
N VAL A 86 -13.43 1.82 3.21
CA VAL A 86 -13.43 0.38 2.93
C VAL A 86 -12.77 0.08 1.59
N PHE A 87 -13.07 0.87 0.56
CA PHE A 87 -12.47 0.72 -0.75
C PHE A 87 -10.93 0.85 -0.71
N MET A 88 -10.40 1.86 0.00
CA MET A 88 -8.96 2.05 0.15
C MET A 88 -8.30 0.90 0.91
N VAL A 89 -8.90 0.47 2.03
CA VAL A 89 -8.42 -0.67 2.82
C VAL A 89 -8.41 -1.95 1.97
N MET A 90 -9.46 -2.22 1.22
CA MET A 90 -9.54 -3.41 0.36
C MET A 90 -8.45 -3.42 -0.72
N ILE A 91 -8.18 -2.29 -1.38
CA ILE A 91 -7.10 -2.21 -2.37
C ILE A 91 -5.74 -2.46 -1.71
N THR A 92 -5.52 -1.89 -0.53
CA THR A 92 -4.27 -2.07 0.23
C THR A 92 -4.07 -3.53 0.61
N LEU A 93 -5.10 -4.20 1.13
CA LEU A 93 -5.02 -5.62 1.48
C LEU A 93 -4.77 -6.50 0.24
N CYS A 94 -5.43 -6.21 -0.88
CA CYS A 94 -5.17 -6.91 -2.15
C CYS A 94 -3.71 -6.72 -2.60
N PHE A 95 -3.17 -5.50 -2.51
CA PHE A 95 -1.79 -5.22 -2.84
C PHE A 95 -0.81 -6.00 -1.96
N LEU A 96 -1.00 -5.99 -0.64
CA LEU A 96 -0.16 -6.73 0.31
C LEU A 96 -0.25 -8.25 0.09
N LEU A 97 -1.45 -8.75 -0.19
CA LEU A 97 -1.65 -10.17 -0.47
C LEU A 97 -0.88 -10.60 -1.73
N ILE A 98 -0.96 -9.81 -2.81
CA ILE A 98 -0.21 -10.08 -4.04
C ILE A 98 1.30 -10.02 -3.76
N LEU A 99 1.77 -9.01 -3.02
CA LEU A 99 3.17 -8.87 -2.63
C LEU A 99 3.66 -10.08 -1.84
N TYR A 100 2.93 -10.50 -0.81
CA TYR A 100 3.33 -11.63 0.03
C TYR A 100 3.30 -12.95 -0.73
N THR A 101 2.25 -13.21 -1.52
CA THR A 101 2.20 -14.43 -2.34
C THR A 101 3.35 -14.49 -3.33
N PHE A 102 3.71 -13.37 -3.94
CA PHE A 102 4.82 -13.30 -4.87
C PHE A 102 6.18 -13.54 -4.20
N LEU A 103 6.38 -12.97 -3.01
CA LEU A 103 7.58 -13.22 -2.20
C LEU A 103 7.67 -14.68 -1.75
N PHE A 104 6.55 -15.29 -1.32
CA PHE A 104 6.50 -16.71 -0.95
C PHE A 104 6.84 -17.64 -2.13
N LEU A 105 6.36 -17.32 -3.33
CA LEU A 105 6.68 -18.10 -4.53
C LEU A 105 8.16 -18.05 -4.90
N ILE A 106 8.84 -16.93 -4.64
CA ILE A 106 10.26 -16.77 -4.98
C ILE A 106 11.18 -17.41 -3.94
N TYR A 107 10.88 -17.20 -2.65
CA TYR A 107 11.78 -17.60 -1.54
C TYR A 107 11.39 -18.92 -0.88
N GLY A 108 10.20 -19.45 -1.17
CA GLY A 108 9.69 -20.67 -0.59
C GLY A 108 9.22 -20.50 0.86
N LEU A 109 8.55 -21.54 1.37
CA LEU A 109 8.00 -21.61 2.73
C LEU A 109 8.95 -22.29 3.72
N SER A 110 10.21 -22.47 3.36
CA SER A 110 11.14 -23.36 4.06
C SER A 110 11.41 -23.02 5.54
N HIS A 111 11.07 -21.83 6.01
CA HIS A 111 11.24 -21.42 7.41
C HIS A 111 10.11 -20.48 7.83
N MET A 112 8.90 -21.03 8.05
CA MET A 112 7.82 -20.30 8.68
C MET A 112 8.05 -20.24 10.20
N ASP A 113 8.84 -19.29 10.65
CA ASP A 113 9.00 -18.99 12.05
C ASP A 113 7.92 -17.99 12.53
N ILE A 114 7.58 -18.09 13.82
CA ILE A 114 6.62 -17.16 14.46
C ILE A 114 7.04 -15.70 14.28
N ASN A 115 8.34 -15.43 14.20
CA ASN A 115 8.91 -14.12 13.94
C ASN A 115 8.53 -13.59 12.56
N LEU A 116 8.49 -14.44 11.53
CA LEU A 116 8.06 -14.07 10.20
C LEU A 116 6.59 -13.64 10.19
N LEU A 117 5.73 -14.42 10.85
CA LEU A 117 4.30 -14.10 10.94
C LEU A 117 4.08 -12.78 11.69
N LEU A 118 4.79 -12.56 12.78
CA LEU A 118 4.73 -11.31 13.55
C LEU A 118 5.16 -10.11 12.69
N MET A 119 6.23 -10.24 11.91
CA MET A 119 6.71 -9.19 11.01
C MET A 119 5.73 -8.88 9.88
N LEU A 120 5.09 -9.89 9.29
CA LEU A 120 4.05 -9.67 8.28
C LEU A 120 2.85 -8.93 8.87
N VAL A 121 2.45 -9.26 10.10
CA VAL A 121 1.37 -8.55 10.80
C VAL A 121 1.77 -7.11 11.08
N MET A 122 2.96 -6.86 11.62
CA MET A 122 3.46 -5.51 11.91
C MET A 122 3.52 -4.65 10.65
N TYR A 123 4.03 -5.19 9.55
CA TYR A 123 4.11 -4.51 8.27
C TYR A 123 2.72 -4.19 7.70
N THR A 124 1.78 -5.14 7.82
CA THR A 124 0.39 -4.93 7.40
C THR A 124 -0.29 -3.83 8.22
N LEU A 125 -0.10 -3.84 9.55
CA LEU A 125 -0.65 -2.81 10.44
C LEU A 125 -0.08 -1.43 10.11
N LEU A 126 1.23 -1.33 9.92
CA LEU A 126 1.87 -0.07 9.50
C LEU A 126 1.20 0.49 8.24
N PHE A 127 1.06 -0.36 7.21
CA PHE A 127 0.49 0.06 5.93
C PHE A 127 -0.98 0.50 6.06
N LEU A 128 -1.77 -0.17 6.90
CA LEU A 128 -3.16 0.21 7.18
C LEU A 128 -3.24 1.57 7.90
N VAL A 129 -2.32 1.85 8.83
CA VAL A 129 -2.21 3.15 9.49
C VAL A 129 -1.86 4.24 8.49
N GLU A 130 -0.87 4.02 7.62
CA GLU A 130 -0.44 4.95 6.57
C GLU A 130 -1.60 5.30 5.62
N VAL A 131 -2.34 4.30 5.15
CA VAL A 131 -3.52 4.49 4.29
C VAL A 131 -4.64 5.22 5.01
N SER A 132 -4.81 4.96 6.32
CA SER A 132 -5.80 5.69 7.13
C SER A 132 -5.45 7.17 7.25
N ILE A 133 -4.17 7.51 7.37
CA ILE A 133 -3.70 8.91 7.38
C ILE A 133 -3.98 9.57 6.02
N ILE A 134 -3.67 8.89 4.91
CA ILE A 134 -3.98 9.39 3.56
C ILE A 134 -5.49 9.61 3.39
N TYR A 135 -6.30 8.70 3.93
CA TYR A 135 -7.75 8.84 3.91
C TYR A 135 -8.25 10.11 4.62
N LEU A 136 -7.56 10.62 5.65
CA LEU A 136 -7.93 11.89 6.31
C LEU A 136 -7.91 13.10 5.36
N GLN A 137 -7.26 12.98 4.20
CA GLN A 137 -7.32 13.96 3.11
C GLN A 137 -8.71 14.04 2.46
N PHE A 138 -9.58 13.03 2.63
CA PHE A 138 -10.92 13.03 2.04
C PHE A 138 -11.74 14.23 2.52
N ASN A 139 -12.40 14.91 1.58
CA ASN A 139 -13.20 16.12 1.79
C ASN A 139 -12.44 17.31 2.38
N ARG A 140 -11.12 17.38 2.17
CA ARG A 140 -10.28 18.51 2.60
C ARG A 140 -9.53 19.11 1.41
N LYS A 141 -9.10 20.37 1.54
CA LYS A 141 -8.18 20.98 0.57
C LYS A 141 -6.90 20.15 0.49
N SER A 142 -6.29 20.06 -0.69
CA SER A 142 -5.05 19.33 -0.89
C SER A 142 -3.98 19.78 0.09
N ASN A 143 -3.48 18.83 0.89
CA ASN A 143 -2.39 19.09 1.83
C ASN A 143 -1.37 17.95 1.71
N ILE A 144 -0.16 18.31 1.35
CA ILE A 144 0.96 17.39 1.13
C ILE A 144 1.34 16.62 2.40
N LEU A 145 1.03 17.15 3.58
CA LEU A 145 1.35 16.49 4.86
C LEU A 145 0.70 15.10 4.98
N TYR A 146 -0.48 14.88 4.37
CA TYR A 146 -1.15 13.59 4.40
C TYR A 146 -0.46 12.49 3.58
N ILE A 147 0.46 12.84 2.70
CA ILE A 147 1.32 11.86 2.04
C ILE A 147 2.75 11.89 2.60
N ALA A 148 3.25 13.07 2.99
CA ALA A 148 4.59 13.19 3.54
C ALA A 148 4.74 12.40 4.86
N PHE A 149 3.74 12.47 5.75
CA PHE A 149 3.79 11.77 7.03
C PHE A 149 3.85 10.24 6.90
N PRO A 150 3.00 9.57 6.09
CA PRO A 150 3.16 8.14 5.79
C PRO A 150 4.52 7.78 5.21
N ILE A 151 5.06 8.58 4.29
CA ILE A 151 6.40 8.34 3.73
C ILE A 151 7.47 8.40 4.82
N ILE A 152 7.40 9.39 5.72
CA ILE A 152 8.34 9.52 6.84
C ILE A 152 8.19 8.33 7.79
N MET A 153 6.97 7.90 8.12
CA MET A 153 6.74 6.71 8.95
C MET A 153 7.37 5.46 8.32
N ASN A 154 7.23 5.29 7.01
CA ASN A 154 7.81 4.17 6.28
C ASN A 154 9.36 4.21 6.32
N LEU A 155 9.95 5.40 6.17
CA LEU A 155 11.39 5.61 6.31
C LEU A 155 11.87 5.26 7.71
N ILE A 156 11.19 5.75 8.76
CA ILE A 156 11.54 5.46 10.15
C ILE A 156 11.47 3.95 10.40
N PHE A 157 10.38 3.31 9.98
CA PHE A 157 10.22 1.86 10.11
C PHE A 157 11.35 1.09 9.42
N HIS A 158 11.70 1.48 8.21
CA HIS A 158 12.79 0.87 7.46
C HIS A 158 14.12 0.96 8.22
N TYR A 159 14.48 2.16 8.72
CA TYR A 159 15.75 2.37 9.44
C TYR A 159 15.78 1.83 10.87
N MET A 160 14.62 1.56 11.49
CA MET A 160 14.58 0.91 12.81
C MET A 160 14.97 -0.57 12.75
N PHE A 161 14.80 -1.21 11.60
CA PHE A 161 15.12 -2.63 11.41
C PHE A 161 16.40 -2.86 10.59
N PHE A 162 17.11 -1.79 10.25
CA PHE A 162 18.41 -1.84 9.58
C PHE A 162 19.53 -1.73 10.60
#